data_0e3116ceae6d8c910f8dd5952f27e281
#
_entry.id   0e3116ceae6d8c910f8dd5952f27e281
#
_cell.length_a   1.000
_cell.length_b   1.000
_cell.length_c   1.000
_cell.angle_alpha   90.00
_cell.angle_beta   90.00
_cell.angle_gamma   90.00
#
_symmetry.space_group_name_H-M   'P 1'
#
loop_
_entity.id
_entity.type
_entity.pdbx_description
1 polymer ?
#
loop_
_entity_poly.entity_id
_entity_poly.type
_entity_poly.pdbx_seq_one_letter_code
_entity_poly.pdbx_strand_id
1 'polypeptide(L)'
;MSGNQTLDIKNKEFMLVGGLLIVVAGLMAFFPSLNDSDTSVDWISIPLVGFPIIVSAILLAFASQEKRARKEIIAAPIRLFTLCASLIPLAISTSLFFDWLILVDWDLSYNEYALQKKYIWIESIGASWHVGMDGLSFPMVWLTTFLVPVTIVMTWNEKNGATYFPLLLMMGGALIGVFVALDIFLFYVFWELTLIPMFFLILKWGGKDRRYAAQKFFIYTFCASVIMLLGLITLYFLQPEGNGAQYGTVTGRTFDMTVLFSNATAYNMGDNVFLGKDMQNILFAMLMLGFLVKLPAVPFHTWLPDAHVQAPTGGSMLLAGVMLKMGAYGMLRIPIAIFPDALVFYQDVIMAIGLISLVWGAVVCLGQTNLKRMVAYSSVSHMGVILLGIASMQPIGYAAALFMMFAHGIISPMLFAVCGAFKHHYHSMEIGDMRGMARWLSLIHISEPTRLGMI
;
A
#
# COMPACT_ATOMS: atom_id res chain seq x y z
N MET A 1 -37.18 23.21 -16.59
CA MET A 1 -37.47 22.31 -15.44
C MET A 1 -36.30 21.41 -15.00
N SER A 2 -35.12 21.44 -15.64
CA SER A 2 -33.99 20.58 -15.30
C SER A 2 -33.03 21.12 -14.22
N GLY A 3 -33.04 22.43 -13.96
CA GLY A 3 -32.12 23.05 -13.00
C GLY A 3 -32.41 22.79 -11.52
N ASN A 4 -33.68 22.70 -11.16
CA ASN A 4 -34.08 22.49 -9.75
C ASN A 4 -33.88 21.05 -9.26
N GLN A 5 -33.95 20.05 -10.14
CA GLN A 5 -33.71 18.66 -9.76
C GLN A 5 -32.23 18.37 -9.49
N THR A 6 -31.31 19.00 -10.25
CA THR A 6 -29.85 18.83 -10.04
C THR A 6 -29.35 19.52 -8.77
N LEU A 7 -29.98 20.65 -8.37
CA LEU A 7 -29.64 21.32 -7.10
C LEU A 7 -30.18 20.51 -5.89
N ASP A 8 -31.34 19.92 -5.99
CA ASP A 8 -31.93 19.11 -4.91
C ASP A 8 -31.15 17.80 -4.68
N ILE A 9 -30.64 17.18 -5.73
CA ILE A 9 -29.77 16.01 -5.62
C ILE A 9 -28.42 16.36 -4.96
N LYS A 10 -27.76 17.47 -5.37
CA LYS A 10 -26.52 17.94 -4.76
C LYS A 10 -26.70 18.30 -3.28
N ASN A 11 -27.81 18.93 -2.91
CA ASN A 11 -28.08 19.25 -1.51
C ASN A 11 -28.36 18.02 -0.67
N LYS A 12 -29.04 17.00 -1.19
CA LYS A 12 -29.23 15.70 -0.51
C LYS A 12 -27.93 14.92 -0.35
N GLU A 13 -27.07 14.92 -1.36
CA GLU A 13 -25.74 14.30 -1.27
C GLU A 13 -24.88 15.02 -0.22
N PHE A 14 -24.91 16.35 -0.14
CA PHE A 14 -24.18 17.14 0.85
C PHE A 14 -24.69 16.93 2.28
N MET A 15 -26.01 16.85 2.47
CA MET A 15 -26.62 16.54 3.76
C MET A 15 -26.32 15.11 4.23
N LEU A 16 -26.27 14.14 3.31
CA LEU A 16 -25.89 12.76 3.61
C LEU A 16 -24.42 12.65 4.01
N VAL A 17 -23.51 13.34 3.32
CA VAL A 17 -22.08 13.40 3.67
C VAL A 17 -21.88 14.10 5.00
N GLY A 18 -22.59 15.21 5.25
CA GLY A 18 -22.54 15.92 6.53
C GLY A 18 -23.09 15.09 7.70
N GLY A 19 -24.22 14.43 7.50
CA GLY A 19 -24.81 13.50 8.48
C GLY A 19 -23.88 12.33 8.80
N LEU A 20 -23.18 11.83 7.81
CA LEU A 20 -22.24 10.73 7.97
C LEU A 20 -20.96 11.15 8.67
N LEU A 21 -20.42 12.36 8.39
CA LEU A 21 -19.29 12.91 9.15
C LEU A 21 -19.63 13.05 10.63
N ILE A 22 -20.88 13.40 10.95
CA ILE A 22 -21.39 13.46 12.34
C ILE A 22 -21.48 12.05 12.94
N VAL A 23 -21.92 11.05 12.17
CA VAL A 23 -21.97 9.65 12.63
C VAL A 23 -20.56 9.11 12.84
N VAL A 24 -19.61 9.39 11.93
CA VAL A 24 -18.21 9.00 12.07
C VAL A 24 -17.55 9.71 13.25
N ALA A 25 -17.79 11.00 13.45
CA ALA A 25 -17.31 11.74 14.62
C ALA A 25 -17.95 11.22 15.93
N GLY A 26 -19.23 10.83 15.90
CA GLY A 26 -19.90 10.18 17.02
C GLY A 26 -19.34 8.80 17.32
N LEU A 27 -19.02 8.00 16.29
CA LEU A 27 -18.35 6.72 16.45
C LEU A 27 -16.93 6.89 17.02
N MET A 28 -16.18 7.91 16.60
CA MET A 28 -14.86 8.23 17.16
C MET A 28 -14.89 8.48 18.68
N ALA A 29 -15.97 9.07 19.18
CA ALA A 29 -16.13 9.31 20.63
C ALA A 29 -16.38 8.01 21.44
N PHE A 30 -16.71 6.91 20.78
CA PHE A 30 -16.95 5.59 21.39
C PHE A 30 -15.76 4.63 21.26
N PHE A 31 -14.67 5.01 20.58
CA PHE A 31 -13.51 4.13 20.49
C PHE A 31 -12.75 4.10 21.82
N PRO A 32 -12.48 2.91 22.37
CA PRO A 32 -11.65 2.78 23.55
C PRO A 32 -10.23 3.28 23.26
N SER A 33 -9.60 3.93 24.23
CA SER A 33 -8.21 4.33 24.13
C SER A 33 -7.29 3.10 24.05
N LEU A 34 -6.11 3.24 23.43
CA LEU A 34 -5.09 2.18 23.34
C LEU A 34 -4.64 1.67 24.72
N ASN A 35 -4.93 2.42 25.80
CA ASN A 35 -4.61 2.04 27.17
C ASN A 35 -5.50 0.92 27.74
N ASP A 36 -6.58 0.56 27.05
CA ASP A 36 -7.45 -0.52 27.49
C ASP A 36 -6.87 -1.86 26.98
N SER A 37 -5.91 -2.41 27.74
CA SER A 37 -5.27 -3.72 27.44
C SER A 37 -6.25 -4.89 27.41
N ASP A 38 -7.48 -4.67 27.81
CA ASP A 38 -8.54 -5.69 27.96
C ASP A 38 -9.67 -5.54 26.94
N THR A 39 -9.46 -4.80 25.83
CA THR A 39 -10.49 -4.70 24.80
C THR A 39 -10.74 -6.05 24.17
N SER A 40 -11.93 -6.62 24.43
CA SER A 40 -12.45 -7.83 23.79
C SER A 40 -12.64 -7.66 22.27
N VAL A 41 -12.54 -6.44 21.74
CA VAL A 41 -12.80 -6.07 20.34
C VAL A 41 -11.50 -6.06 19.53
N ASP A 42 -11.48 -6.84 18.46
CA ASP A 42 -10.39 -6.83 17.48
C ASP A 42 -10.59 -5.72 16.45
N TRP A 43 -10.04 -4.54 16.74
CA TRP A 43 -10.18 -3.35 15.90
C TRP A 43 -9.42 -3.42 14.57
N ILE A 44 -8.39 -4.26 14.46
CA ILE A 44 -7.61 -4.42 13.24
C ILE A 44 -8.29 -5.39 12.27
N SER A 45 -8.57 -6.61 12.73
CA SER A 45 -9.00 -7.70 11.84
C SER A 45 -10.33 -7.40 11.17
N ILE A 46 -11.32 -6.93 11.92
CA ILE A 46 -12.67 -6.71 11.40
C ILE A 46 -12.84 -5.31 10.83
N PRO A 47 -12.67 -4.20 11.59
CA PRO A 47 -13.02 -2.88 11.08
C PRO A 47 -12.01 -2.32 10.06
N LEU A 48 -10.72 -2.56 10.25
CA LEU A 48 -9.70 -2.00 9.35
C LEU A 48 -9.50 -2.84 8.09
N VAL A 49 -9.43 -4.17 8.21
CA VAL A 49 -9.10 -5.06 7.09
C VAL A 49 -10.32 -5.75 6.53
N GLY A 50 -11.08 -6.45 7.37
CA GLY A 50 -12.19 -7.29 6.93
C GLY A 50 -13.36 -6.50 6.36
N PHE A 51 -13.75 -5.41 7.02
CA PHE A 51 -14.90 -4.60 6.61
C PHE A 51 -14.77 -4.03 5.19
N PRO A 52 -13.68 -3.34 4.79
CA PRO A 52 -13.54 -2.86 3.42
C PRO A 52 -13.58 -3.97 2.37
N ILE A 53 -12.98 -5.13 2.66
CA ILE A 53 -12.92 -6.28 1.75
C ILE A 53 -14.31 -6.90 1.61
N ILE A 54 -14.99 -7.19 2.71
CA ILE A 54 -16.32 -7.82 2.71
C ILE A 54 -17.34 -6.91 2.02
N VAL A 55 -17.37 -5.63 2.38
CA VAL A 55 -18.28 -4.65 1.76
C VAL A 55 -18.01 -4.56 0.26
N SER A 56 -16.75 -4.49 -0.16
CA SER A 56 -16.42 -4.43 -1.58
C SER A 56 -16.84 -5.68 -2.34
N ALA A 57 -16.65 -6.86 -1.76
CA ALA A 57 -17.05 -8.14 -2.35
C ALA A 57 -18.59 -8.22 -2.52
N ILE A 58 -19.35 -7.82 -1.51
CA ILE A 58 -20.82 -7.75 -1.59
C ILE A 58 -21.28 -6.78 -2.68
N LEU A 59 -20.70 -5.58 -2.72
CA LEU A 59 -21.05 -4.58 -3.73
C LEU A 59 -20.69 -5.03 -5.15
N LEU A 60 -19.54 -5.70 -5.33
CA LEU A 60 -19.14 -6.27 -6.62
C LEU A 60 -20.07 -7.41 -7.06
N ALA A 61 -20.44 -8.30 -6.14
CA ALA A 61 -21.38 -9.38 -6.41
C ALA A 61 -22.75 -8.82 -6.83
N PHE A 62 -23.26 -7.82 -6.09
CA PHE A 62 -24.50 -7.14 -6.42
C PHE A 62 -24.42 -6.45 -7.80
N ALA A 63 -23.38 -5.64 -8.05
CA ALA A 63 -23.21 -4.96 -9.32
C ALA A 63 -22.98 -5.90 -10.49
N SER A 64 -22.44 -7.11 -10.29
CA SER A 64 -22.21 -8.07 -11.36
C SER A 64 -23.51 -8.67 -11.93
N GLN A 65 -24.52 -8.81 -11.09
CA GLN A 65 -25.83 -9.39 -11.44
C GLN A 65 -26.73 -8.41 -12.21
N GLU A 66 -26.43 -7.12 -12.18
CA GLU A 66 -27.28 -6.10 -12.77
C GLU A 66 -26.99 -5.87 -14.27
N LYS A 67 -28.05 -5.63 -15.06
CA LYS A 67 -27.94 -5.26 -16.49
C LYS A 67 -27.25 -3.89 -16.63
N ARG A 68 -26.56 -3.68 -17.76
CA ARG A 68 -25.74 -2.48 -18.02
C ARG A 68 -26.48 -1.16 -17.78
N ALA A 69 -27.75 -1.05 -18.22
CA ALA A 69 -28.54 0.17 -18.03
C ALA A 69 -28.84 0.46 -16.53
N ARG A 70 -29.06 -0.58 -15.74
CA ARG A 70 -29.33 -0.45 -14.31
C ARG A 70 -28.07 -0.15 -13.50
N LYS A 71 -26.88 -0.58 -14.00
CA LYS A 71 -25.58 -0.25 -13.38
C LYS A 71 -25.31 1.25 -13.33
N GLU A 72 -25.79 2.03 -14.28
CA GLU A 72 -25.64 3.49 -14.26
C GLU A 72 -26.52 4.13 -13.18
N ILE A 73 -27.73 3.60 -12.96
CA ILE A 73 -28.65 4.08 -11.92
C ILE A 73 -28.11 3.78 -10.53
N ILE A 74 -27.59 2.58 -10.29
CA ILE A 74 -27.06 2.17 -8.98
C ILE A 74 -25.65 2.70 -8.70
N ALA A 75 -24.99 3.31 -9.68
CA ALA A 75 -23.64 3.82 -9.51
C ALA A 75 -23.56 4.94 -8.45
N ALA A 76 -24.54 5.82 -8.38
CA ALA A 76 -24.55 6.90 -7.41
C ALA A 76 -24.68 6.41 -5.95
N PRO A 77 -25.66 5.56 -5.58
CA PRO A 77 -25.73 5.02 -4.23
C PRO A 77 -24.52 4.15 -3.86
N ILE A 78 -23.99 3.32 -4.79
CA ILE A 78 -22.80 2.51 -4.53
C ILE A 78 -21.58 3.39 -4.24
N ARG A 79 -21.37 4.45 -5.02
CA ARG A 79 -20.29 5.41 -4.83
C ARG A 79 -20.35 6.06 -3.45
N LEU A 80 -21.53 6.56 -3.05
CA LEU A 80 -21.73 7.17 -1.74
C LEU A 80 -21.47 6.15 -0.63
N PHE A 81 -22.04 4.95 -0.75
CA PHE A 81 -21.83 3.89 0.22
C PHE A 81 -20.36 3.46 0.33
N THR A 82 -19.64 3.40 -0.78
CA THR A 82 -18.20 3.08 -0.80
C THR A 82 -17.37 4.18 -0.12
N LEU A 83 -17.71 5.46 -0.36
CA LEU A 83 -17.08 6.57 0.35
C LEU A 83 -17.31 6.45 1.86
N CYS A 84 -18.55 6.23 2.27
CA CYS A 84 -18.93 6.03 3.66
C CYS A 84 -18.15 4.89 4.31
N ALA A 85 -18.09 3.74 3.64
CA ALA A 85 -17.37 2.58 4.10
C ALA A 85 -15.85 2.85 4.23
N SER A 86 -15.27 3.69 3.35
CA SER A 86 -13.85 4.04 3.42
C SER A 86 -13.50 5.03 4.54
N LEU A 87 -14.48 5.78 5.04
CA LEU A 87 -14.27 6.70 6.17
C LEU A 87 -14.17 5.99 7.52
N ILE A 88 -14.73 4.78 7.65
CA ILE A 88 -14.66 4.01 8.90
C ILE A 88 -13.21 3.62 9.23
N PRO A 89 -12.44 2.97 8.34
CA PRO A 89 -11.02 2.70 8.59
C PRO A 89 -10.20 3.98 8.83
N LEU A 90 -10.51 5.07 8.12
CA LEU A 90 -9.83 6.35 8.35
C LEU A 90 -10.11 6.90 9.74
N ALA A 91 -11.35 6.84 10.20
CA ALA A 91 -11.72 7.29 11.55
C ALA A 91 -10.96 6.51 12.62
N ILE A 92 -10.96 5.17 12.52
CA ILE A 92 -10.27 4.28 13.45
C ILE A 92 -8.77 4.56 13.45
N SER A 93 -8.12 4.57 12.28
CA SER A 93 -6.67 4.78 12.19
C SER A 93 -6.26 6.18 12.66
N THR A 94 -7.11 7.19 12.48
CA THR A 94 -6.83 8.55 12.95
C THR A 94 -6.98 8.64 14.47
N SER A 95 -7.99 8.00 15.06
CA SER A 95 -8.11 7.91 16.53
C SER A 95 -6.88 7.24 17.14
N LEU A 96 -6.50 6.07 16.60
CA LEU A 96 -5.30 5.35 17.03
C LEU A 96 -4.01 6.18 16.86
N PHE A 97 -3.95 7.06 15.85
CA PHE A 97 -2.81 7.94 15.64
C PHE A 97 -2.67 8.97 16.76
N PHE A 98 -3.77 9.59 17.14
CA PHE A 98 -3.74 10.54 18.25
C PHE A 98 -3.41 9.86 19.58
N ASP A 99 -3.98 8.68 19.83
CA ASP A 99 -3.66 7.89 21.02
C ASP A 99 -2.17 7.50 21.04
N TRP A 100 -1.63 7.07 19.89
CA TRP A 100 -0.21 6.74 19.74
C TRP A 100 0.69 7.96 19.98
N LEU A 101 0.36 9.14 19.43
CA LEU A 101 1.12 10.37 19.66
C LEU A 101 1.13 10.83 21.13
N ILE A 102 0.02 10.59 21.85
CA ILE A 102 -0.16 11.05 23.23
C ILE A 102 0.43 10.04 24.23
N LEU A 103 0.29 8.74 23.94
CA LEU A 103 0.59 7.66 24.87
C LEU A 103 1.94 6.99 24.60
N VAL A 104 2.60 7.28 23.48
CA VAL A 104 3.93 6.73 23.22
C VAL A 104 4.90 7.30 24.23
N ASP A 105 5.18 6.49 25.23
CA ASP A 105 6.43 6.59 25.97
C ASP A 105 7.53 6.25 24.96
N TRP A 106 8.36 7.24 24.62
CA TRP A 106 9.40 7.11 23.58
C TRP A 106 10.48 6.08 23.94
N ASP A 107 10.37 5.46 25.11
CA ASP A 107 11.16 4.33 25.61
C ASP A 107 10.59 2.94 25.27
N LEU A 108 9.52 2.85 24.46
CA LEU A 108 8.96 1.55 24.05
C LEU A 108 10.03 0.69 23.36
N SER A 109 10.25 -0.48 23.93
CA SER A 109 11.15 -1.49 23.35
C SER A 109 10.72 -1.82 21.93
N TYR A 110 11.69 -1.94 21.03
CA TYR A 110 11.56 -2.13 19.58
C TYR A 110 10.68 -3.32 19.14
N ASN A 111 10.18 -4.13 20.09
CA ASN A 111 9.51 -5.42 19.88
C ASN A 111 8.03 -5.45 20.30
N GLU A 112 7.43 -4.32 20.70
CA GLU A 112 6.04 -4.31 21.10
C GLU A 112 5.12 -3.89 19.96
N TYR A 113 4.20 -4.78 19.58
CA TYR A 113 3.15 -4.51 18.61
C TYR A 113 1.89 -4.05 19.34
N ALA A 114 1.36 -2.89 18.95
CA ALA A 114 0.09 -2.41 19.44
C ALA A 114 -1.07 -3.18 18.82
N LEU A 115 -2.15 -3.40 19.59
CA LEU A 115 -3.38 -4.05 19.15
C LEU A 115 -3.16 -5.46 18.58
N GLN A 116 -2.16 -6.17 19.08
CA GLN A 116 -1.82 -7.50 18.61
C GLN A 116 -2.95 -8.48 18.90
N LYS A 117 -3.42 -9.20 17.85
CA LYS A 117 -4.39 -10.29 17.96
C LYS A 117 -3.93 -11.46 17.13
N LYS A 118 -4.02 -12.67 17.72
CA LYS A 118 -3.61 -13.92 17.07
C LYS A 118 -4.71 -14.96 17.20
N TYR A 119 -5.13 -15.48 16.05
CA TYR A 119 -6.09 -16.60 15.95
C TYR A 119 -5.47 -17.70 15.09
N ILE A 120 -5.53 -18.95 15.51
CA ILE A 120 -5.08 -20.09 14.70
C ILE A 120 -6.01 -20.19 13.49
N TRP A 121 -5.46 -20.10 12.29
CA TRP A 121 -6.23 -20.19 11.04
C TRP A 121 -6.13 -21.59 10.43
N ILE A 122 -4.91 -22.07 10.18
CA ILE A 122 -4.67 -23.40 9.60
C ILE A 122 -3.63 -24.10 10.49
N GLU A 123 -4.12 -24.88 11.46
CA GLU A 123 -3.29 -25.55 12.46
C GLU A 123 -2.28 -26.52 11.84
N SER A 124 -2.68 -27.23 10.76
CA SER A 124 -1.85 -28.25 10.11
C SER A 124 -0.52 -27.70 9.54
N ILE A 125 -0.47 -26.43 9.17
CA ILE A 125 0.74 -25.77 8.65
C ILE A 125 1.26 -24.67 9.58
N GLY A 126 0.63 -24.45 10.73
CA GLY A 126 1.03 -23.41 11.67
C GLY A 126 0.82 -21.99 11.18
N ALA A 127 -0.14 -21.78 10.25
CA ALA A 127 -0.53 -20.46 9.78
C ALA A 127 -1.58 -19.85 10.70
N SER A 128 -1.39 -18.59 11.06
CA SER A 128 -2.25 -17.85 11.97
C SER A 128 -2.79 -16.58 11.34
N TRP A 129 -4.00 -16.21 11.71
CA TRP A 129 -4.47 -14.85 11.55
C TRP A 129 -3.85 -14.01 12.66
N HIS A 130 -2.66 -13.51 12.40
CA HIS A 130 -1.88 -12.74 13.36
C HIS A 130 -1.68 -11.34 12.82
N VAL A 131 -2.22 -10.36 13.51
CA VAL A 131 -2.18 -8.95 13.11
C VAL A 131 -1.73 -8.06 14.27
N GLY A 132 -1.10 -6.96 13.94
CA GLY A 132 -0.64 -5.96 14.90
C GLY A 132 -0.02 -4.77 14.18
N MET A 133 0.24 -3.70 14.90
CA MET A 133 0.85 -2.48 14.36
C MET A 133 2.05 -2.05 15.21
N ASP A 134 3.05 -1.48 14.54
CA ASP A 134 4.21 -0.86 15.15
C ASP A 134 4.56 0.46 14.43
N GLY A 135 5.64 1.10 14.82
CA GLY A 135 6.08 2.37 14.22
C GLY A 135 6.41 2.30 12.72
N LEU A 136 6.64 1.11 12.16
CA LEU A 136 6.84 0.92 10.72
C LEU A 136 5.51 0.79 9.97
N SER A 137 4.57 0.02 10.51
CA SER A 137 3.29 -0.29 9.85
C SER A 137 2.28 0.85 9.99
N PHE A 138 2.25 1.51 11.15
CA PHE A 138 1.23 2.48 11.48
C PHE A 138 1.15 3.66 10.47
N PRO A 139 2.26 4.34 10.10
CA PRO A 139 2.21 5.40 9.10
C PRO A 139 1.67 4.94 7.74
N MET A 140 1.95 3.68 7.36
CA MET A 140 1.48 3.11 6.09
C MET A 140 -0.01 2.77 6.14
N VAL A 141 -0.51 2.29 7.27
CA VAL A 141 -1.94 2.06 7.51
C VAL A 141 -2.70 3.37 7.44
N TRP A 142 -2.25 4.40 8.17
CA TRP A 142 -2.88 5.71 8.17
C TRP A 142 -2.88 6.34 6.78
N LEU A 143 -1.76 6.29 6.08
CA LEU A 143 -1.65 6.77 4.70
C LEU A 143 -2.65 6.07 3.76
N THR A 144 -2.80 4.74 3.91
CA THR A 144 -3.72 3.95 3.10
C THR A 144 -5.17 4.35 3.35
N THR A 145 -5.56 4.42 4.63
CA THR A 145 -6.92 4.79 5.04
C THR A 145 -7.28 6.22 4.65
N PHE A 146 -6.29 7.13 4.62
CA PHE A 146 -6.46 8.50 4.14
C PHE A 146 -6.62 8.57 2.61
N LEU A 147 -5.78 7.84 1.86
CA LEU A 147 -5.77 7.94 0.40
C LEU A 147 -7.00 7.30 -0.27
N VAL A 148 -7.59 6.27 0.31
CA VAL A 148 -8.76 5.60 -0.31
C VAL A 148 -9.94 6.57 -0.46
N PRO A 149 -10.48 7.23 0.59
CA PRO A 149 -11.56 8.19 0.45
C PRO A 149 -11.19 9.39 -0.42
N VAL A 150 -9.95 9.92 -0.31
CA VAL A 150 -9.47 10.98 -1.19
C VAL A 150 -9.53 10.55 -2.66
N THR A 151 -9.09 9.33 -2.96
CA THR A 151 -9.15 8.78 -4.32
C THR A 151 -10.58 8.63 -4.83
N ILE A 152 -11.52 8.19 -3.99
CA ILE A 152 -12.95 8.09 -4.33
C ILE A 152 -13.50 9.47 -4.68
N VAL A 153 -13.22 10.49 -3.87
CA VAL A 153 -13.67 11.87 -4.10
C VAL A 153 -13.06 12.45 -5.38
N MET A 154 -11.77 12.28 -5.61
CA MET A 154 -11.07 12.78 -6.80
C MET A 154 -11.55 12.13 -8.11
N THR A 155 -12.06 10.91 -8.03
CA THR A 155 -12.57 10.16 -9.20
C THR A 155 -14.10 10.04 -9.21
N TRP A 156 -14.79 10.94 -8.53
CA TRP A 156 -16.25 10.89 -8.30
C TRP A 156 -17.08 10.69 -9.55
N ASN A 157 -16.68 11.25 -10.67
CA ASN A 157 -17.41 11.21 -11.95
C ASN A 157 -16.94 10.08 -12.89
N GLU A 158 -16.18 9.07 -12.36
CA GLU A 158 -15.68 7.98 -13.20
C GLU A 158 -16.82 7.10 -13.72
N LYS A 159 -16.75 6.72 -14.99
CA LYS A 159 -17.74 5.88 -15.67
C LYS A 159 -17.76 4.47 -15.09
N ASN A 160 -18.93 3.81 -15.16
CA ASN A 160 -19.14 2.47 -14.57
C ASN A 160 -18.78 2.39 -13.08
N GLY A 161 -19.13 3.42 -12.32
CA GLY A 161 -18.83 3.57 -10.90
C GLY A 161 -19.29 2.41 -10.03
N ALA A 162 -20.36 1.71 -10.41
CA ALA A 162 -20.87 0.55 -9.66
C ALA A 162 -19.85 -0.57 -9.41
N THR A 163 -18.84 -0.73 -10.29
CA THR A 163 -17.77 -1.71 -10.12
C THR A 163 -16.41 -1.06 -9.85
N TYR A 164 -16.25 0.22 -10.19
CA TYR A 164 -15.01 0.97 -10.00
C TYR A 164 -14.71 1.23 -8.52
N PHE A 165 -15.67 1.84 -7.82
CA PHE A 165 -15.48 2.25 -6.42
C PHE A 165 -15.29 1.08 -5.46
N PRO A 166 -16.06 -0.03 -5.57
CA PRO A 166 -15.79 -1.20 -4.75
C PRO A 166 -14.40 -1.81 -4.98
N LEU A 167 -13.84 -1.77 -6.22
CA LEU A 167 -12.47 -2.23 -6.46
C LEU A 167 -11.43 -1.35 -5.75
N LEU A 168 -11.64 -0.02 -5.67
CA LEU A 168 -10.78 0.87 -4.88
C LEU A 168 -10.83 0.54 -3.39
N LEU A 169 -12.02 0.26 -2.86
CA LEU A 169 -12.20 -0.11 -1.45
C LEU A 169 -11.55 -1.47 -1.14
N MET A 170 -11.73 -2.46 -2.02
CA MET A 170 -11.09 -3.78 -1.90
C MET A 170 -9.57 -3.65 -1.88
N MET A 171 -9.02 -2.82 -2.76
CA MET A 171 -7.60 -2.55 -2.81
C MET A 171 -7.12 -1.91 -1.51
N GLY A 172 -7.87 -0.95 -0.96
CA GLY A 172 -7.55 -0.32 0.33
C GLY A 172 -7.48 -1.33 1.47
N GLY A 173 -8.48 -2.20 1.60
CA GLY A 173 -8.50 -3.25 2.62
C GLY A 173 -7.35 -4.25 2.47
N ALA A 174 -7.05 -4.68 1.24
CA ALA A 174 -5.92 -5.58 0.97
C ALA A 174 -4.57 -4.94 1.32
N LEU A 175 -4.38 -3.64 0.99
CA LEU A 175 -3.17 -2.88 1.33
C LEU A 175 -2.99 -2.74 2.85
N ILE A 176 -4.06 -2.44 3.58
CA ILE A 176 -4.02 -2.41 5.06
C ILE A 176 -3.61 -3.79 5.58
N GLY A 177 -4.22 -4.87 5.05
CA GLY A 177 -3.89 -6.23 5.42
C GLY A 177 -2.41 -6.56 5.30
N VAL A 178 -1.73 -6.09 4.24
CA VAL A 178 -0.28 -6.26 4.07
C VAL A 178 0.52 -5.59 5.20
N PHE A 179 0.11 -4.38 5.61
CA PHE A 179 0.87 -3.61 6.61
C PHE A 179 0.65 -4.07 8.05
N VAL A 180 -0.46 -4.74 8.33
CA VAL A 180 -0.78 -5.22 9.69
C VAL A 180 -0.49 -6.70 9.90
N ALA A 181 -0.21 -7.46 8.84
CA ALA A 181 0.07 -8.88 8.93
C ALA A 181 1.38 -9.16 9.68
N LEU A 182 1.32 -9.97 10.72
CA LEU A 182 2.45 -10.50 11.51
C LEU A 182 2.70 -12.00 11.26
N ASP A 183 2.01 -12.58 10.30
CA ASP A 183 2.20 -13.93 9.79
C ASP A 183 2.57 -13.85 8.30
N ILE A 184 3.65 -14.55 7.91
CA ILE A 184 4.19 -14.48 6.53
C ILE A 184 3.18 -15.02 5.51
N PHE A 185 2.43 -16.08 5.86
CA PHE A 185 1.41 -16.62 4.96
C PHE A 185 0.27 -15.62 4.77
N LEU A 186 -0.21 -15.02 5.86
CA LEU A 186 -1.24 -13.97 5.82
C LEU A 186 -0.77 -12.75 5.03
N PHE A 187 0.49 -12.32 5.25
CA PHE A 187 1.13 -11.25 4.48
C PHE A 187 1.08 -11.54 2.98
N TYR A 188 1.48 -12.76 2.57
CA TYR A 188 1.49 -13.15 1.17
C TYR A 188 0.09 -13.18 0.56
N VAL A 189 -0.92 -13.67 1.29
CA VAL A 189 -2.32 -13.66 0.84
C VAL A 189 -2.78 -12.23 0.53
N PHE A 190 -2.54 -11.27 1.43
CA PHE A 190 -2.90 -9.88 1.18
C PHE A 190 -2.06 -9.25 0.07
N TRP A 191 -0.78 -9.59 -0.02
CA TRP A 191 0.11 -9.15 -1.08
C TRP A 191 -0.43 -9.50 -2.47
N GLU A 192 -0.83 -10.74 -2.69
CA GLU A 192 -1.44 -11.18 -3.95
C GLU A 192 -2.83 -10.58 -4.17
N LEU A 193 -3.62 -10.43 -3.10
CA LEU A 193 -4.95 -9.86 -3.19
C LEU A 193 -4.92 -8.42 -3.74
N THR A 194 -3.84 -7.66 -3.55
CA THR A 194 -3.71 -6.31 -4.12
C THR A 194 -3.60 -6.30 -5.65
N LEU A 195 -3.11 -7.37 -6.27
CA LEU A 195 -2.94 -7.44 -7.72
C LEU A 195 -4.27 -7.50 -8.47
N ILE A 196 -5.24 -8.22 -7.92
CA ILE A 196 -6.54 -8.47 -8.55
C ILE A 196 -7.31 -7.17 -8.84
N PRO A 197 -7.60 -6.32 -7.84
CA PRO A 197 -8.33 -5.08 -8.09
C PRO A 197 -7.55 -4.13 -9.00
N MET A 198 -6.22 -4.03 -8.85
CA MET A 198 -5.40 -3.17 -9.71
C MET A 198 -5.40 -3.64 -11.17
N PHE A 199 -5.27 -4.94 -11.42
CA PHE A 199 -5.38 -5.49 -12.77
C PHE A 199 -6.70 -5.11 -13.44
N PHE A 200 -7.83 -5.27 -12.73
CA PHE A 200 -9.14 -4.91 -13.28
C PHE A 200 -9.33 -3.41 -13.44
N LEU A 201 -8.78 -2.58 -12.55
CA LEU A 201 -8.80 -1.12 -12.69
C LEU A 201 -8.07 -0.69 -13.97
N ILE A 202 -6.87 -1.21 -14.24
CA ILE A 202 -6.13 -0.91 -15.46
C ILE A 202 -6.87 -1.46 -16.68
N LEU A 203 -7.34 -2.71 -16.64
CA LEU A 203 -7.94 -3.39 -17.79
C LEU A 203 -9.26 -2.74 -18.24
N LYS A 204 -10.13 -2.33 -17.31
CA LYS A 204 -11.47 -1.82 -17.62
C LYS A 204 -11.51 -0.32 -17.85
N TRP A 205 -10.77 0.47 -17.07
CA TRP A 205 -10.79 1.94 -17.11
C TRP A 205 -9.51 2.56 -17.67
N GLY A 206 -8.56 1.74 -18.08
CA GLY A 206 -7.30 2.19 -18.67
C GLY A 206 -7.44 2.80 -20.06
N GLY A 207 -6.32 3.37 -20.55
CA GLY A 207 -6.19 4.01 -21.85
C GLY A 207 -6.22 3.04 -23.04
N LYS A 208 -5.61 3.45 -24.17
CA LYS A 208 -5.63 2.69 -25.42
C LYS A 208 -4.95 1.33 -25.29
N ASP A 209 -3.78 1.28 -24.66
CA ASP A 209 -2.95 0.07 -24.53
C ASP A 209 -3.15 -0.64 -23.19
N ARG A 210 -4.32 -0.45 -22.57
CA ARG A 210 -4.67 -0.97 -21.24
C ARG A 210 -4.50 -2.49 -21.09
N ARG A 211 -4.75 -3.26 -22.15
CA ARG A 211 -4.59 -4.73 -22.10
C ARG A 211 -3.13 -5.12 -21.92
N TYR A 212 -2.25 -4.54 -22.74
CA TYR A 212 -0.81 -4.76 -22.62
C TYR A 212 -0.28 -4.33 -21.24
N ALA A 213 -0.64 -3.13 -20.80
CA ALA A 213 -0.19 -2.60 -19.52
C ALA A 213 -0.69 -3.44 -18.33
N ALA A 214 -1.97 -3.86 -18.34
CA ALA A 214 -2.53 -4.71 -17.30
C ALA A 214 -1.86 -6.09 -17.26
N GLN A 215 -1.65 -6.72 -18.42
CA GLN A 215 -0.97 -8.01 -18.52
C GLN A 215 0.50 -7.89 -18.08
N LYS A 216 1.23 -6.88 -18.57
CA LYS A 216 2.62 -6.63 -18.18
C LYS A 216 2.74 -6.41 -16.68
N PHE A 217 1.91 -5.56 -16.09
CA PHE A 217 1.85 -5.33 -14.65
C PHE A 217 1.64 -6.65 -13.90
N PHE A 218 0.60 -7.40 -14.28
CA PHE A 218 0.23 -8.63 -13.57
C PHE A 218 1.31 -9.70 -13.69
N ILE A 219 1.73 -10.05 -14.91
CA ILE A 219 2.72 -11.11 -15.15
C ILE A 219 4.06 -10.76 -14.48
N TYR A 220 4.50 -9.50 -14.63
CA TYR A 220 5.79 -9.06 -14.11
C TYR A 220 5.85 -9.15 -12.57
N THR A 221 4.81 -8.63 -11.92
CA THR A 221 4.76 -8.65 -10.44
C THR A 221 4.44 -10.03 -9.88
N PHE A 222 3.58 -10.81 -10.56
CA PHE A 222 3.22 -12.16 -10.15
C PHE A 222 4.40 -13.14 -10.27
N CYS A 223 5.16 -13.12 -11.39
CA CYS A 223 6.33 -13.99 -11.52
C CYS A 223 7.37 -13.73 -10.41
N ALA A 224 7.59 -12.47 -10.07
CA ALA A 224 8.51 -12.12 -8.99
C ALA A 224 7.99 -12.56 -7.62
N SER A 225 6.68 -12.43 -7.38
CA SER A 225 6.08 -12.88 -6.10
C SER A 225 6.04 -14.39 -5.96
N VAL A 226 5.97 -15.16 -7.06
CA VAL A 226 6.11 -16.62 -7.01
C VAL A 226 7.53 -17.03 -6.56
N ILE A 227 8.57 -16.32 -7.04
CA ILE A 227 9.94 -16.57 -6.57
C ILE A 227 10.06 -16.24 -5.07
N MET A 228 9.47 -15.14 -4.63
CA MET A 228 9.37 -14.78 -3.21
C MET A 228 8.64 -15.87 -2.42
N LEU A 229 7.51 -16.38 -2.92
CA LEU A 229 6.75 -17.46 -2.27
C LEU A 229 7.59 -18.74 -2.11
N LEU A 230 8.34 -19.12 -3.13
CA LEU A 230 9.26 -20.26 -3.06
C LEU A 230 10.30 -20.05 -1.96
N GLY A 231 10.83 -18.82 -1.81
CA GLY A 231 11.72 -18.46 -0.71
C GLY A 231 11.05 -18.59 0.66
N LEU A 232 9.80 -18.12 0.80
CA LEU A 232 9.02 -18.23 2.05
C LEU A 232 8.70 -19.69 2.41
N ILE A 233 8.30 -20.48 1.43
CA ILE A 233 8.03 -21.92 1.62
C ILE A 233 9.33 -22.66 2.01
N THR A 234 10.44 -22.35 1.36
CA THR A 234 11.75 -22.94 1.70
C THR A 234 12.15 -22.55 3.12
N LEU A 235 11.99 -21.29 3.51
CA LEU A 235 12.24 -20.85 4.89
C LEU A 235 11.40 -21.64 5.89
N TYR A 236 10.12 -21.88 5.58
CA TYR A 236 9.22 -22.68 6.44
C TYR A 236 9.73 -24.12 6.62
N PHE A 237 10.09 -24.79 5.54
CA PHE A 237 10.54 -26.19 5.60
C PHE A 237 11.92 -26.38 6.26
N LEU A 238 12.77 -25.37 6.21
CA LEU A 238 14.10 -25.39 6.81
C LEU A 238 14.09 -25.06 8.31
N GLN A 239 12.95 -24.67 8.89
CA GLN A 239 12.85 -24.48 10.34
C GLN A 239 13.08 -25.80 11.06
N PRO A 240 13.83 -25.82 12.18
CA PRO A 240 14.06 -27.03 12.96
C PRO A 240 12.76 -27.58 13.55
N GLU A 241 12.59 -28.88 13.47
CA GLU A 241 11.49 -29.59 14.11
C GLU A 241 11.63 -29.49 15.64
N GLY A 242 10.57 -29.16 16.35
CA GLY A 242 10.56 -29.15 17.81
C GLY A 242 10.28 -27.80 18.48
N ASN A 243 10.52 -26.68 17.81
CA ASN A 243 10.22 -25.36 18.40
C ASN A 243 8.72 -25.02 18.39
N GLY A 244 7.92 -25.74 17.62
CA GLY A 244 6.51 -25.43 17.44
C GLY A 244 5.58 -26.00 18.51
N ALA A 245 5.98 -27.03 19.23
CA ALA A 245 5.19 -27.50 20.39
C ALA A 245 5.06 -26.39 21.45
N GLN A 246 6.05 -25.50 21.54
CA GLN A 246 6.03 -24.34 22.40
C GLN A 246 5.08 -23.24 21.85
N TYR A 247 4.75 -23.26 20.54
CA TYR A 247 3.91 -22.28 19.86
C TYR A 247 2.55 -22.82 19.40
N GLY A 248 2.18 -24.02 19.82
CA GLY A 248 0.86 -24.63 19.56
C GLY A 248 0.67 -25.13 18.13
N THR A 249 1.75 -25.44 17.39
CA THR A 249 1.66 -25.99 16.04
C THR A 249 1.97 -27.48 16.02
N VAL A 250 1.21 -28.27 15.23
CA VAL A 250 1.37 -29.73 15.11
C VAL A 250 2.73 -30.12 14.53
N THR A 251 3.27 -29.29 13.64
CA THR A 251 4.51 -29.59 12.89
C THR A 251 5.78 -29.04 13.52
N GLY A 252 5.66 -28.22 14.55
CA GLY A 252 6.81 -27.54 15.13
C GLY A 252 7.32 -26.35 14.29
N ARG A 253 6.73 -26.08 13.15
CA ARG A 253 7.08 -24.99 12.22
C ARG A 253 6.00 -23.92 12.25
N THR A 254 6.37 -22.65 11.97
CA THR A 254 5.44 -21.53 12.03
C THR A 254 5.71 -20.51 10.93
N PHE A 255 4.65 -19.80 10.52
CA PHE A 255 4.73 -18.61 9.68
C PHE A 255 4.73 -17.32 10.49
N ASP A 256 4.66 -17.38 11.80
CA ASP A 256 4.61 -16.22 12.68
C ASP A 256 5.92 -15.43 12.64
N MET A 257 5.87 -14.17 12.18
CA MET A 257 7.04 -13.31 12.05
C MET A 257 7.70 -13.03 13.40
N THR A 258 6.91 -12.89 14.47
CA THR A 258 7.45 -12.57 15.80
C THR A 258 8.32 -13.71 16.33
N VAL A 259 7.92 -14.95 16.06
CA VAL A 259 8.70 -16.14 16.38
C VAL A 259 9.94 -16.26 15.51
N LEU A 260 9.80 -15.98 14.21
CA LEU A 260 10.93 -16.02 13.29
C LEU A 260 12.00 -14.98 13.63
N PHE A 261 11.59 -13.77 14.05
CA PHE A 261 12.53 -12.72 14.47
C PHE A 261 13.25 -13.07 15.78
N SER A 262 12.53 -13.62 16.76
CA SER A 262 13.15 -14.06 18.02
C SER A 262 14.13 -15.21 17.79
N ASN A 263 13.78 -16.14 16.89
CA ASN A 263 14.67 -17.22 16.51
C ASN A 263 15.90 -16.72 15.74
N ALA A 264 15.74 -15.78 14.82
CA ALA A 264 16.86 -15.18 14.09
C ALA A 264 17.89 -14.54 15.02
N THR A 265 17.44 -13.81 16.06
CA THR A 265 18.32 -13.26 17.11
C THR A 265 18.99 -14.32 17.97
N ALA A 266 18.26 -15.36 18.36
CA ALA A 266 18.79 -16.43 19.18
C ALA A 266 19.82 -17.30 18.43
N TYR A 267 19.64 -17.50 17.13
CA TYR A 267 20.53 -18.32 16.30
C TYR A 267 21.77 -17.58 15.81
N ASN A 268 21.76 -16.25 15.75
CA ASN A 268 22.93 -15.45 15.39
C ASN A 268 23.91 -15.23 16.56
N MET A 269 23.55 -15.59 17.80
CA MET A 269 24.40 -15.41 18.99
C MET A 269 25.24 -16.65 19.36
N GLY A 270 25.25 -17.73 18.56
CA GLY A 270 26.00 -18.94 18.84
C GLY A 270 26.46 -19.69 17.60
N ASP A 271 27.33 -20.71 17.81
CA ASP A 271 27.86 -21.59 16.76
C ASP A 271 26.78 -22.41 16.01
N ASN A 272 25.53 -22.35 16.44
CA ASN A 272 24.37 -22.99 15.81
C ASN A 272 23.67 -22.00 14.88
N VAL A 273 24.24 -21.74 13.72
CA VAL A 273 23.58 -20.97 12.65
C VAL A 273 22.34 -21.73 12.18
N PHE A 274 21.15 -21.13 12.34
CA PHE A 274 19.85 -21.72 11.92
C PHE A 274 19.87 -22.21 10.47
N LEU A 275 20.56 -21.50 9.60
CA LEU A 275 20.80 -21.85 8.20
C LEU A 275 22.25 -21.51 7.86
N GLY A 276 22.93 -22.36 7.10
CA GLY A 276 24.26 -22.04 6.56
C GLY A 276 24.22 -20.71 5.80
N LYS A 277 25.29 -19.93 5.86
CA LYS A 277 25.38 -18.58 5.25
C LYS A 277 24.94 -18.55 3.79
N ASP A 278 25.29 -19.56 3.01
CA ASP A 278 24.91 -19.64 1.59
C ASP A 278 23.39 -19.75 1.42
N MET A 279 22.72 -20.52 2.26
CA MET A 279 21.27 -20.67 2.21
C MET A 279 20.57 -19.38 2.65
N GLN A 280 21.06 -18.69 3.69
CA GLN A 280 20.54 -17.37 4.10
C GLN A 280 20.65 -16.37 2.95
N ASN A 281 21.79 -16.32 2.26
CA ASN A 281 22.00 -15.44 1.12
C ASN A 281 21.05 -15.77 -0.05
N ILE A 282 20.82 -17.04 -0.35
CA ILE A 282 19.89 -17.47 -1.40
C ILE A 282 18.46 -17.05 -1.04
N LEU A 283 18.00 -17.34 0.16
CA LEU A 283 16.65 -16.97 0.61
C LEU A 283 16.46 -15.46 0.63
N PHE A 284 17.43 -14.72 1.15
CA PHE A 284 17.43 -13.26 1.12
C PHE A 284 17.28 -12.73 -0.30
N ALA A 285 18.07 -13.25 -1.26
CA ALA A 285 18.00 -12.82 -2.65
C ALA A 285 16.64 -13.12 -3.30
N MET A 286 16.06 -14.30 -3.02
CA MET A 286 14.72 -14.67 -3.52
C MET A 286 13.64 -13.73 -2.99
N LEU A 287 13.66 -13.41 -1.71
CA LEU A 287 12.71 -12.49 -1.08
C LEU A 287 12.91 -11.06 -1.61
N MET A 288 14.16 -10.59 -1.63
CA MET A 288 14.50 -9.26 -2.12
C MET A 288 14.09 -9.05 -3.58
N LEU A 289 14.19 -10.08 -4.44
CA LEU A 289 13.75 -9.97 -5.83
C LEU A 289 12.25 -9.63 -5.93
N GLY A 290 11.39 -10.32 -5.17
CA GLY A 290 9.96 -10.03 -5.13
C GLY A 290 9.68 -8.58 -4.69
N PHE A 291 10.37 -8.14 -3.66
CA PHE A 291 10.22 -6.78 -3.14
C PHE A 291 10.80 -5.71 -4.06
N LEU A 292 11.98 -5.92 -4.69
CA LEU A 292 12.61 -5.01 -5.66
C LEU A 292 11.77 -4.80 -6.91
N VAL A 293 11.07 -5.83 -7.38
CA VAL A 293 10.14 -5.72 -8.49
C VAL A 293 8.94 -4.86 -8.10
N LYS A 294 8.39 -5.04 -6.89
CA LYS A 294 7.24 -4.26 -6.41
C LYS A 294 7.62 -2.82 -6.10
N LEU A 295 8.84 -2.58 -5.59
CA LEU A 295 9.42 -1.25 -5.31
C LEU A 295 9.86 -0.50 -6.58
N PRO A 296 9.69 -0.98 -7.74
CA PRO A 296 10.24 -0.77 -9.07
C PRO A 296 11.66 -0.21 -9.12
N ALA A 297 12.61 -0.95 -8.54
CA ALA A 297 14.03 -0.62 -8.68
C ALA A 297 14.57 -0.97 -10.08
N VAL A 298 15.58 -0.24 -10.57
CA VAL A 298 16.28 -0.59 -11.80
C VAL A 298 17.08 -1.88 -11.60
N PRO A 299 16.98 -2.88 -12.50
CA PRO A 299 16.32 -2.90 -13.81
C PRO A 299 14.84 -3.33 -13.80
N PHE A 300 14.26 -3.63 -12.66
CA PHE A 300 12.93 -4.25 -12.52
C PHE A 300 11.74 -3.27 -12.62
N HIS A 301 11.96 -2.02 -13.01
CA HIS A 301 10.99 -0.94 -12.98
C HIS A 301 10.10 -0.83 -14.21
N THR A 302 10.37 -1.55 -15.30
CA THR A 302 9.81 -1.29 -16.64
C THR A 302 8.29 -1.45 -16.74
N TRP A 303 7.66 -2.15 -15.82
CA TRP A 303 6.21 -2.31 -15.74
C TRP A 303 5.50 -1.04 -15.23
N LEU A 304 6.19 -0.24 -14.40
CA LEU A 304 5.59 0.88 -13.68
C LEU A 304 5.14 2.03 -14.59
N PRO A 305 5.99 2.56 -15.53
CA PRO A 305 5.56 3.63 -16.41
C PRO A 305 4.38 3.23 -17.29
N ASP A 306 4.37 2.01 -17.82
CA ASP A 306 3.28 1.53 -18.66
C ASP A 306 1.96 1.36 -17.87
N ALA A 307 2.05 0.81 -16.65
CA ALA A 307 0.91 0.71 -15.76
C ALA A 307 0.32 2.09 -15.43
N HIS A 308 1.16 3.07 -15.03
CA HIS A 308 0.69 4.42 -14.68
C HIS A 308 0.10 5.20 -15.84
N VAL A 309 0.72 5.14 -17.02
CA VAL A 309 0.23 5.85 -18.21
C VAL A 309 -1.17 5.36 -18.58
N GLN A 310 -1.40 4.05 -18.49
CA GLN A 310 -2.66 3.45 -18.86
C GLN A 310 -3.70 3.46 -17.74
N ALA A 311 -3.31 3.34 -16.47
CA ALA A 311 -4.24 3.29 -15.34
C ALA A 311 -5.18 4.51 -15.27
N PRO A 312 -6.43 4.33 -14.80
CA PRO A 312 -7.28 5.47 -14.44
C PRO A 312 -6.64 6.28 -13.31
N THR A 313 -7.08 7.53 -13.15
CA THR A 313 -6.50 8.45 -12.14
C THR A 313 -6.46 7.83 -10.74
N GLY A 314 -7.57 7.28 -10.25
CA GLY A 314 -7.62 6.64 -8.93
C GLY A 314 -6.73 5.40 -8.81
N GLY A 315 -6.62 4.59 -9.89
CA GLY A 315 -5.68 3.47 -9.93
C GLY A 315 -4.23 3.95 -9.80
N SER A 316 -3.85 5.02 -10.54
CA SER A 316 -2.51 5.60 -10.43
C SER A 316 -2.24 6.20 -9.05
N MET A 317 -3.24 6.83 -8.41
CA MET A 317 -3.10 7.40 -7.07
C MET A 317 -2.79 6.32 -6.03
N LEU A 318 -3.55 5.21 -5.99
CA LEU A 318 -3.31 4.13 -5.03
C LEU A 318 -2.05 3.32 -5.36
N LEU A 319 -1.76 3.10 -6.65
CA LEU A 319 -0.53 2.42 -7.07
C LEU A 319 0.71 3.19 -6.60
N ALA A 320 0.79 4.48 -6.90
CA ALA A 320 1.93 5.32 -6.52
C ALA A 320 1.94 5.64 -5.02
N GLY A 321 0.76 5.87 -4.42
CA GLY A 321 0.64 6.27 -3.02
C GLY A 321 1.02 5.18 -2.04
N VAL A 322 0.56 3.96 -2.27
CA VAL A 322 0.65 2.88 -1.28
C VAL A 322 1.30 1.61 -1.84
N MET A 323 0.89 1.14 -3.02
CA MET A 323 1.29 -0.18 -3.51
C MET A 323 2.81 -0.31 -3.71
N LEU A 324 3.51 0.76 -4.13
CA LEU A 324 4.97 0.74 -4.25
C LEU A 324 5.65 0.57 -2.89
N LYS A 325 5.08 1.15 -1.83
CA LYS A 325 5.63 1.10 -0.47
C LYS A 325 5.54 -0.29 0.17
N MET A 326 4.61 -1.14 -0.31
CA MET A 326 4.60 -2.54 0.12
C MET A 326 5.96 -3.22 -0.11
N GLY A 327 6.65 -2.89 -1.23
CA GLY A 327 7.98 -3.43 -1.52
C GLY A 327 9.00 -3.04 -0.45
N ALA A 328 9.13 -1.74 -0.15
CA ALA A 328 10.04 -1.26 0.89
C ALA A 328 9.66 -1.78 2.29
N TYR A 329 8.36 -1.75 2.62
CA TYR A 329 7.84 -2.29 3.87
C TYR A 329 8.20 -3.77 4.02
N GLY A 330 7.95 -4.58 2.98
CA GLY A 330 8.26 -6.00 2.98
C GLY A 330 9.76 -6.28 3.14
N MET A 331 10.64 -5.48 2.51
CA MET A 331 12.10 -5.57 2.68
C MET A 331 12.50 -5.36 4.15
N LEU A 332 11.99 -4.29 4.77
CA LEU A 332 12.29 -3.97 6.16
C LEU A 332 11.71 -5.01 7.13
N ARG A 333 10.49 -5.47 6.83
CA ARG A 333 9.74 -6.36 7.73
C ARG A 333 10.24 -7.82 7.69
N ILE A 334 10.63 -8.37 6.54
CA ILE A 334 10.87 -9.80 6.39
C ILE A 334 12.36 -10.11 6.17
N PRO A 335 12.98 -9.91 4.98
CA PRO A 335 14.33 -10.37 4.75
C PRO A 335 15.37 -9.67 5.63
N ILE A 336 15.23 -8.39 5.90
CA ILE A 336 16.21 -7.64 6.71
C ILE A 336 16.11 -8.03 8.18
N ALA A 337 14.91 -8.26 8.70
CA ALA A 337 14.71 -8.66 10.09
C ALA A 337 15.12 -10.13 10.35
N ILE A 338 14.93 -11.02 9.35
CA ILE A 338 15.25 -12.46 9.50
C ILE A 338 16.72 -12.74 9.19
N PHE A 339 17.31 -12.06 8.19
CA PHE A 339 18.65 -12.34 7.66
C PHE A 339 19.56 -11.10 7.68
N PRO A 340 19.90 -10.54 8.85
CA PRO A 340 20.75 -9.34 8.93
C PRO A 340 22.15 -9.55 8.34
N ASP A 341 22.74 -10.75 8.46
CA ASP A 341 24.06 -11.06 7.89
C ASP A 341 24.02 -11.10 6.35
N ALA A 342 22.93 -11.57 5.76
CA ALA A 342 22.75 -11.52 4.32
C ALA A 342 22.57 -10.07 3.82
N LEU A 343 21.97 -9.19 4.61
CA LEU A 343 21.91 -7.76 4.29
C LEU A 343 23.32 -7.17 4.20
N VAL A 344 24.21 -7.49 5.15
CA VAL A 344 25.62 -7.06 5.09
C VAL A 344 26.30 -7.56 3.82
N PHE A 345 26.08 -8.83 3.46
CA PHE A 345 26.64 -9.41 2.24
C PHE A 345 26.15 -8.72 0.96
N TYR A 346 24.87 -8.34 0.88
CA TYR A 346 24.28 -7.68 -0.30
C TYR A 346 24.27 -6.17 -0.21
N GLN A 347 24.83 -5.55 0.81
CA GLN A 347 24.79 -4.10 1.06
C GLN A 347 25.21 -3.29 -0.17
N ASP A 348 26.37 -3.58 -0.73
CA ASP A 348 26.92 -2.86 -1.88
C ASP A 348 26.06 -3.03 -3.13
N VAL A 349 25.44 -4.20 -3.33
CA VAL A 349 24.53 -4.48 -4.44
C VAL A 349 23.24 -3.65 -4.29
N ILE A 350 22.66 -3.62 -3.09
CA ILE A 350 21.45 -2.85 -2.81
C ILE A 350 21.73 -1.35 -2.95
N MET A 351 22.88 -0.88 -2.46
CA MET A 351 23.34 0.49 -2.61
C MET A 351 23.53 0.88 -4.08
N ALA A 352 24.16 0.02 -4.87
CA ALA A 352 24.34 0.24 -6.30
C ALA A 352 23.00 0.29 -7.06
N ILE A 353 22.07 -0.64 -6.77
CA ILE A 353 20.71 -0.63 -7.33
C ILE A 353 19.97 0.66 -6.93
N GLY A 354 20.08 1.10 -5.68
CA GLY A 354 19.49 2.33 -5.18
C GLY A 354 20.02 3.56 -5.90
N LEU A 355 21.36 3.68 -6.05
CA LEU A 355 22.02 4.78 -6.74
C LEU A 355 21.66 4.82 -8.23
N ILE A 356 21.71 3.66 -8.89
CA ILE A 356 21.33 3.57 -10.31
C ILE A 356 19.85 3.95 -10.48
N SER A 357 18.97 3.49 -9.61
CA SER A 357 17.53 3.83 -9.66
C SER A 357 17.29 5.33 -9.45
N LEU A 358 18.01 5.95 -8.52
CA LEU A 358 17.95 7.37 -8.25
C LEU A 358 18.36 8.20 -9.47
N VAL A 359 19.56 7.96 -10.00
CA VAL A 359 20.15 8.75 -11.10
C VAL A 359 19.42 8.46 -12.42
N TRP A 360 19.27 7.18 -12.76
CA TRP A 360 18.61 6.76 -13.99
C TRP A 360 17.15 7.22 -14.04
N GLY A 361 16.39 7.01 -12.93
CA GLY A 361 15.01 7.47 -12.82
C GLY A 361 14.87 8.97 -13.04
N ALA A 362 15.76 9.78 -12.45
CA ALA A 362 15.78 11.23 -12.61
C ALA A 362 16.10 11.67 -14.06
N VAL A 363 17.16 11.09 -14.66
CA VAL A 363 17.55 11.42 -16.04
C VAL A 363 16.46 11.06 -17.05
N VAL A 364 15.89 9.86 -16.93
CA VAL A 364 14.80 9.42 -17.81
C VAL A 364 13.54 10.26 -17.59
N CYS A 365 13.25 10.68 -16.35
CA CYS A 365 12.13 11.56 -16.02
C CYS A 365 12.21 12.89 -16.81
N LEU A 366 13.38 13.52 -16.86
CA LEU A 366 13.61 14.77 -17.60
C LEU A 366 13.38 14.64 -19.11
N GLY A 367 13.62 13.47 -19.69
CA GLY A 367 13.43 13.20 -21.11
C GLY A 367 12.00 12.84 -21.53
N GLN A 368 11.03 12.81 -20.60
CA GLN A 368 9.66 12.39 -20.92
C GLN A 368 8.86 13.54 -21.55
N THR A 369 8.07 13.20 -22.56
CA THR A 369 7.09 14.11 -23.19
C THR A 369 5.68 13.92 -22.62
N ASN A 370 5.41 12.78 -22.01
CA ASN A 370 4.11 12.47 -21.41
C ASN A 370 4.13 12.73 -19.89
N LEU A 371 3.23 13.58 -19.41
CA LEU A 371 3.18 14.03 -18.02
C LEU A 371 3.03 12.88 -17.01
N LYS A 372 2.15 11.89 -17.26
CA LYS A 372 2.01 10.72 -16.39
C LYS A 372 3.27 9.86 -16.36
N ARG A 373 3.94 9.70 -17.50
CA ARG A 373 5.18 8.93 -17.61
C ARG A 373 6.32 9.64 -16.87
N MET A 374 6.38 10.95 -16.93
CA MET A 374 7.33 11.77 -16.18
C MET A 374 7.17 11.55 -14.66
N VAL A 375 5.95 11.65 -14.14
CA VAL A 375 5.66 11.40 -12.72
C VAL A 375 5.95 9.95 -12.34
N ALA A 376 5.74 8.96 -13.22
CA ALA A 376 6.08 7.57 -12.95
C ALA A 376 7.59 7.35 -12.80
N TYR A 377 8.42 7.96 -13.68
CA TYR A 377 9.88 7.86 -13.56
C TYR A 377 10.44 8.64 -12.37
N SER A 378 9.82 9.75 -11.96
CA SER A 378 10.20 10.42 -10.71
C SER A 378 10.00 9.50 -9.51
N SER A 379 8.95 8.65 -9.53
CA SER A 379 8.74 7.64 -8.49
C SER A 379 9.86 6.60 -8.45
N VAL A 380 10.37 6.15 -9.62
CA VAL A 380 11.53 5.23 -9.67
C VAL A 380 12.76 5.84 -8.99
N SER A 381 13.03 7.13 -9.26
CA SER A 381 14.11 7.87 -8.62
C SER A 381 13.94 7.93 -7.10
N HIS A 382 12.74 8.26 -6.60
CA HIS A 382 12.45 8.33 -5.17
C HIS A 382 12.53 6.96 -4.48
N MET A 383 12.17 5.86 -5.16
CA MET A 383 12.38 4.51 -4.64
C MET A 383 13.87 4.18 -4.50
N GLY A 384 14.72 4.73 -5.38
CA GLY A 384 16.18 4.66 -5.23
C GLY A 384 16.67 5.28 -3.91
N VAL A 385 16.11 6.42 -3.49
CA VAL A 385 16.44 7.04 -2.17
C VAL A 385 16.08 6.11 -1.01
N ILE A 386 14.92 5.43 -1.08
CA ILE A 386 14.51 4.46 -0.05
C ILE A 386 15.53 3.32 0.05
N LEU A 387 15.97 2.77 -1.10
CA LEU A 387 16.97 1.70 -1.12
C LEU A 387 18.32 2.15 -0.54
N LEU A 388 18.76 3.39 -0.81
CA LEU A 388 19.98 3.95 -0.21
C LEU A 388 19.83 4.10 1.32
N GLY A 389 18.66 4.53 1.79
CA GLY A 389 18.37 4.58 3.22
C GLY A 389 18.45 3.20 3.87
N ILE A 390 17.89 2.17 3.23
CA ILE A 390 17.95 0.78 3.71
C ILE A 390 19.41 0.26 3.68
N ALA A 391 20.12 0.47 2.58
CA ALA A 391 21.51 0.00 2.40
C ALA A 391 22.51 0.68 3.32
N SER A 392 22.17 1.84 3.89
CA SER A 392 23.02 2.52 4.87
C SER A 392 23.20 1.71 6.17
N MET A 393 22.27 0.79 6.46
CA MET A 393 22.25 -0.04 7.68
C MET A 393 22.32 0.77 8.98
N GLN A 394 21.92 2.05 8.93
CA GLN A 394 21.93 2.94 10.08
C GLN A 394 20.48 3.25 10.52
N PRO A 395 20.20 3.40 11.82
CA PRO A 395 18.85 3.75 12.30
C PRO A 395 18.28 4.99 11.63
N ILE A 396 19.09 6.01 11.41
CA ILE A 396 18.70 7.23 10.71
C ILE A 396 18.37 6.97 9.23
N GLY A 397 19.04 6.02 8.59
CA GLY A 397 18.74 5.61 7.22
C GLY A 397 17.41 4.89 7.10
N TYR A 398 17.08 4.02 8.04
CA TYR A 398 15.76 3.37 8.11
C TYR A 398 14.65 4.39 8.36
N ALA A 399 14.86 5.33 9.30
CA ALA A 399 13.92 6.42 9.55
C ALA A 399 13.73 7.31 8.31
N ALA A 400 14.82 7.64 7.58
CA ALA A 400 14.75 8.41 6.34
C ALA A 400 14.00 7.64 5.24
N ALA A 401 14.22 6.33 5.12
CA ALA A 401 13.48 5.47 4.18
C ALA A 401 11.98 5.48 4.50
N LEU A 402 11.58 5.30 5.76
CA LEU A 402 10.19 5.35 6.20
C LEU A 402 9.56 6.74 5.93
N PHE A 403 10.28 7.81 6.28
CA PHE A 403 9.83 9.17 6.00
C PHE A 403 9.62 9.40 4.51
N MET A 404 10.55 8.91 3.66
CA MET A 404 10.43 9.01 2.21
C MET A 404 9.27 8.18 1.67
N MET A 405 8.99 6.99 2.23
CA MET A 405 7.80 6.21 1.89
C MET A 405 6.53 7.01 2.15
N PHE A 406 6.42 7.65 3.32
CA PHE A 406 5.26 8.44 3.70
C PHE A 406 5.13 9.73 2.85
N ALA A 407 6.19 10.51 2.73
CA ALA A 407 6.20 11.77 1.97
C ALA A 407 5.85 11.55 0.49
N HIS A 408 6.52 10.59 -0.16
CA HIS A 408 6.20 10.20 -1.54
C HIS A 408 4.77 9.65 -1.65
N GLY A 409 4.28 8.99 -0.57
CA GLY A 409 2.91 8.47 -0.48
C GLY A 409 1.84 9.55 -0.54
N ILE A 410 2.13 10.78 -0.14
CA ILE A 410 1.25 11.95 -0.25
C ILE A 410 1.48 12.68 -1.58
N ILE A 411 2.75 12.99 -1.89
CA ILE A 411 3.11 13.84 -3.04
C ILE A 411 2.73 13.18 -4.37
N SER A 412 3.07 11.92 -4.56
CA SER A 412 2.86 11.24 -5.84
C SER A 412 1.38 11.06 -6.21
N PRO A 413 0.47 10.62 -5.32
CA PRO A 413 -0.97 10.62 -5.62
C PRO A 413 -1.52 11.99 -5.96
N MET A 414 -1.05 13.05 -5.28
CA MET A 414 -1.45 14.42 -5.60
C MET A 414 -1.03 14.80 -7.02
N LEU A 415 0.20 14.49 -7.43
CA LEU A 415 0.67 14.71 -8.80
C LEU A 415 -0.15 13.93 -9.83
N PHE A 416 -0.51 12.67 -9.54
CA PHE A 416 -1.38 11.88 -10.43
C PHE A 416 -2.82 12.41 -10.46
N ALA A 417 -3.34 12.95 -9.37
CA ALA A 417 -4.64 13.63 -9.35
C ALA A 417 -4.61 14.88 -10.26
N VAL A 418 -3.56 15.69 -10.17
CA VAL A 418 -3.34 16.85 -11.06
C VAL A 418 -3.24 16.41 -12.52
N CYS A 419 -2.48 15.34 -12.82
CA CYS A 419 -2.45 14.76 -14.17
C CYS A 419 -3.87 14.35 -14.64
N GLY A 420 -4.67 13.77 -13.75
CA GLY A 420 -6.06 13.42 -14.06
C GLY A 420 -6.93 14.63 -14.40
N ALA A 421 -6.80 15.72 -13.64
CA ALA A 421 -7.49 16.97 -13.89
C ALA A 421 -7.08 17.57 -15.26
N PHE A 422 -5.80 17.56 -15.59
CA PHE A 422 -5.30 18.00 -16.89
C PHE A 422 -5.85 17.17 -18.04
N LYS A 423 -5.83 15.86 -17.91
CA LYS A 423 -6.43 14.96 -18.91
C LYS A 423 -7.90 15.27 -19.16
N HIS A 424 -8.64 15.56 -18.09
CA HIS A 424 -10.06 15.88 -18.21
C HIS A 424 -10.30 17.21 -18.92
N HIS A 425 -9.42 18.20 -18.71
CA HIS A 425 -9.57 19.54 -19.26
C HIS A 425 -9.00 19.67 -20.69
N TYR A 426 -7.79 19.12 -20.93
CA TYR A 426 -7.08 19.26 -22.21
C TYR A 426 -7.21 18.05 -23.15
N HIS A 427 -7.76 16.95 -22.68
CA HIS A 427 -7.87 15.69 -23.41
C HIS A 427 -6.55 15.10 -23.91
N SER A 428 -5.41 15.66 -23.48
CA SER A 428 -4.05 15.22 -23.79
C SER A 428 -3.21 15.06 -22.52
N MET A 429 -2.15 14.26 -22.60
CA MET A 429 -1.11 14.10 -21.58
C MET A 429 0.25 14.53 -22.06
N GLU A 430 0.36 14.96 -23.32
CA GLU A 430 1.61 15.43 -23.90
C GLU A 430 1.94 16.84 -23.38
N ILE A 431 3.14 17.02 -22.85
CA ILE A 431 3.60 18.29 -22.25
C ILE A 431 3.61 19.41 -23.30
N GLY A 432 3.89 19.07 -24.58
CA GLY A 432 3.85 20.01 -25.70
C GLY A 432 2.49 20.67 -25.92
N ASP A 433 1.40 19.95 -25.66
CA ASP A 433 0.02 20.45 -25.81
C ASP A 433 -0.40 21.39 -24.67
N MET A 434 0.36 21.40 -23.57
CA MET A 434 0.05 22.13 -22.35
C MET A 434 0.75 23.50 -22.25
N ARG A 435 1.21 24.07 -23.37
CA ARG A 435 1.92 25.35 -23.38
C ARG A 435 1.01 26.52 -22.95
N GLY A 436 1.53 27.41 -22.12
CA GLY A 436 0.81 28.59 -21.65
C GLY A 436 -0.14 28.39 -20.47
N MET A 437 -0.16 27.21 -19.87
CA MET A 437 -1.05 26.86 -18.75
C MET A 437 -0.84 27.68 -17.48
N ALA A 438 0.36 28.18 -17.24
CA ALA A 438 0.69 29.01 -16.07
C ALA A 438 -0.21 30.25 -15.94
N ARG A 439 -0.79 30.73 -17.04
CA ARG A 439 -1.75 31.85 -17.02
C ARG A 439 -3.13 31.51 -16.46
N TRP A 440 -3.49 30.22 -16.44
CA TRP A 440 -4.83 29.74 -16.08
C TRP A 440 -4.88 28.98 -14.76
N LEU A 441 -3.72 28.55 -14.24
CA LEU A 441 -3.63 27.75 -13.01
C LEU A 441 -3.17 28.61 -11.84
N SER A 442 -4.11 29.25 -11.18
CA SER A 442 -3.85 30.02 -9.94
C SER A 442 -3.23 29.17 -8.82
N LEU A 443 -3.44 27.85 -8.84
CA LEU A 443 -2.82 26.91 -7.90
C LEU A 443 -1.31 26.80 -8.05
N ILE A 444 -0.76 26.95 -9.26
CA ILE A 444 0.70 26.98 -9.48
C ILE A 444 1.29 28.27 -8.86
N HIS A 445 0.57 29.38 -8.91
CA HIS A 445 0.99 30.63 -8.28
C HIS A 445 0.96 30.59 -6.76
N ILE A 446 0.22 29.67 -6.15
CA ILE A 446 0.19 29.48 -4.69
C ILE A 446 1.40 28.67 -4.21
N SER A 447 1.92 27.76 -5.03
CA SER A 447 3.06 26.92 -4.66
C SER A 447 4.43 27.51 -5.00
N GLU A 448 4.53 28.48 -5.93
CA GLU A 448 5.80 29.11 -6.32
C GLU A 448 6.35 30.14 -5.32
N PRO A 449 5.56 30.94 -4.57
CA PRO A 449 6.13 31.88 -3.61
C PRO A 449 6.96 31.23 -2.50
N THR A 450 6.70 29.96 -2.23
CA THR A 450 7.47 29.19 -1.23
C THR A 450 8.83 28.72 -1.76
N ARG A 451 9.05 28.66 -3.08
CA ARG A 451 10.35 28.28 -3.66
C ARG A 451 11.31 29.48 -3.82
N LEU A 452 10.79 30.67 -4.08
CA LEU A 452 11.61 31.89 -4.23
C LEU A 452 12.12 32.46 -2.91
N GLY A 453 11.58 32.06 -1.79
CA GLY A 453 12.04 32.45 -0.45
C GLY A 453 13.11 31.54 0.15
N MET A 454 13.57 30.52 -0.56
CA MET A 454 14.57 29.55 -0.08
C MET A 454 15.85 29.50 -0.93
N ILE A 455 16.14 30.56 -1.71
CA ILE A 455 17.44 30.75 -2.37
C ILE A 455 18.17 31.90 -1.67
#